data_57274c3f195919e12e6f04fb5c25abcd
#
_entry.id   57274c3f195919e12e6f04fb5c25abcd
#
_cell.length_a   1.000
_cell.length_b   1.000
_cell.length_c   1.000
_cell.angle_alpha   90.00
_cell.angle_beta   90.00
_cell.angle_gamma   90.00
#
_symmetry.space_group_name_H-M   'P 1'
#
loop_
_entity.id
_entity.type
_entity.pdbx_description
1 polymer ?
#
loop_
_entity_poly.entity_id
_entity_poly.type
_entity_poly.pdbx_seq_one_letter_code
_entity_poly.pdbx_strand_id
1 'polypeptide(L)'
;MKNQKKQQKQPQFNQYWIFGSIVLVFLLLNIFSGAGSQTSLTTTPSKFFEFASNGDVERIEIINKREVFVYLTRDARIKDEHKNSSKNSLLSIGSKSPNYRFEFGDLQNFENKLSQVNDDFNQNIEVNYITEQNIWGDIIISMLPFIVIIAIWIFIMRRMSAGGGGAGGQIFSIGKSKAKLFDANSQVKVTFK
;
A
#
# COMPACT_ATOMS: atom_id res chain seq x y z
N MET A 1 26.22 38.36 -40.57
CA MET A 1 25.40 38.10 -39.38
C MET A 1 25.21 36.60 -39.17
N LYS A 2 25.90 35.99 -38.20
CA LYS A 2 25.84 34.55 -37.93
C LYS A 2 24.71 34.30 -36.92
N ASN A 3 23.60 33.69 -37.36
CA ASN A 3 22.51 33.22 -36.49
C ASN A 3 23.01 32.03 -35.68
N GLN A 4 23.33 32.25 -34.42
CA GLN A 4 23.56 31.18 -33.46
C GLN A 4 22.19 30.58 -33.05
N LYS A 5 21.88 29.40 -33.56
CA LYS A 5 20.77 28.58 -33.06
C LYS A 5 21.10 28.18 -31.63
N LYS A 6 20.36 28.76 -30.66
CA LYS A 6 20.35 28.30 -29.28
C LYS A 6 19.89 26.84 -29.25
N GLN A 7 20.78 25.92 -28.95
CA GLN A 7 20.43 24.54 -28.64
C GLN A 7 19.59 24.54 -27.38
N GLN A 8 18.30 24.19 -27.49
CA GLN A 8 17.45 23.90 -26.36
C GLN A 8 18.01 22.67 -25.64
N LYS A 9 18.55 22.88 -24.45
CA LYS A 9 18.91 21.77 -23.54
C LYS A 9 17.62 21.01 -23.22
N GLN A 10 17.49 19.81 -23.75
CA GLN A 10 16.42 18.88 -23.32
C GLN A 10 16.59 18.61 -21.82
N PRO A 11 15.50 18.66 -21.04
CA PRO A 11 15.58 18.31 -19.63
C PRO A 11 16.07 16.86 -19.52
N GLN A 12 17.25 16.66 -18.96
CA GLN A 12 17.74 15.33 -18.63
C GLN A 12 16.87 14.80 -17.52
N PHE A 13 15.97 13.90 -17.86
CA PHE A 13 15.12 13.18 -16.90
C PHE A 13 16.05 12.32 -16.05
N ASN A 14 16.34 12.80 -14.84
CA ASN A 14 17.21 12.09 -13.91
C ASN A 14 16.49 10.82 -13.44
N GLN A 15 17.07 9.64 -13.70
CA GLN A 15 16.50 8.33 -13.36
C GLN A 15 16.08 8.22 -11.88
N TYR A 16 16.71 9.00 -11.01
CA TYR A 16 16.35 9.07 -9.58
C TYR A 16 14.95 9.64 -9.32
N TRP A 17 14.42 10.47 -10.22
CA TRP A 17 13.05 10.99 -10.12
C TRP A 17 12.00 9.89 -10.26
N ILE A 18 12.27 8.89 -11.11
CA ILE A 18 11.36 7.74 -11.28
C ILE A 18 11.34 6.91 -10.00
N PHE A 19 12.50 6.64 -9.40
CA PHE A 19 12.55 5.93 -8.11
C PHE A 19 11.90 6.75 -6.99
N GLY A 20 12.16 8.05 -6.94
CA GLY A 20 11.53 8.95 -5.98
C GLY A 20 10.01 8.97 -6.08
N SER A 21 9.46 9.01 -7.30
CA SER A 21 8.02 8.97 -7.50
C SER A 21 7.40 7.61 -7.13
N ILE A 22 8.07 6.49 -7.39
CA ILE A 22 7.60 5.16 -6.97
C ILE A 22 7.57 5.07 -5.44
N VAL A 23 8.63 5.50 -4.77
CA VAL A 23 8.70 5.54 -3.30
C VAL A 23 7.63 6.47 -2.73
N LEU A 24 7.43 7.64 -3.35
CA LEU A 24 6.40 8.60 -2.93
C LEU A 24 4.99 8.00 -3.06
N VAL A 25 4.68 7.36 -4.20
CA VAL A 25 3.39 6.69 -4.42
C VAL A 25 3.19 5.57 -3.41
N PHE A 26 4.23 4.76 -3.15
CA PHE A 26 4.16 3.69 -2.15
C PHE A 26 3.93 4.26 -0.73
N LEU A 27 4.56 5.38 -0.40
CA LEU A 27 4.40 6.07 0.89
C LEU A 27 2.98 6.65 1.02
N LEU A 28 2.46 7.26 -0.05
CA LEU A 28 1.08 7.75 -0.11
C LEU A 28 0.08 6.60 0.02
N LEU A 29 0.28 5.49 -0.69
CA LEU A 29 -0.57 4.30 -0.56
C LEU A 29 -0.56 3.75 0.87
N ASN A 30 0.61 3.73 1.56
CA ASN A 30 0.70 3.32 2.96
C ASN A 30 -0.06 4.26 3.89
N ILE A 31 0.07 5.57 3.69
CA ILE A 31 -0.66 6.58 4.48
C ILE A 31 -2.17 6.46 4.22
N PHE A 32 -2.59 6.30 2.98
CA PHE A 32 -4.01 6.14 2.64
C PHE A 32 -4.58 4.78 3.06
N SER A 33 -3.80 3.71 3.00
CA SER A 33 -4.21 2.38 3.52
C SER A 33 -4.30 2.37 5.04
N GLY A 34 -3.43 3.12 5.73
CA GLY A 34 -3.48 3.29 7.19
C GLY A 34 -4.56 4.26 7.68
N ALA A 35 -5.05 5.15 6.80
CA ALA A 35 -6.13 6.09 7.15
C ALA A 35 -7.48 5.41 7.35
N GLY A 36 -7.63 4.15 6.91
CA GLY A 36 -8.78 3.29 7.19
C GLY A 36 -8.67 2.51 8.51
N SER A 37 -7.55 2.58 9.21
CA SER A 37 -7.41 2.00 10.55
C SER A 37 -8.32 2.78 11.49
N GLN A 38 -9.51 2.24 11.67
CA GLN A 38 -10.50 2.78 12.62
C GLN A 38 -9.84 2.84 13.99
N THR A 39 -9.67 4.03 14.51
CA THR A 39 -8.99 4.29 15.79
C THR A 39 -9.93 3.95 16.95
N SER A 40 -10.43 2.72 16.98
CA SER A 40 -11.21 2.20 18.11
C SER A 40 -10.27 1.85 19.26
N LEU A 41 -10.67 2.15 20.47
CA LEU A 41 -9.91 1.77 21.66
C LEU A 41 -10.06 0.25 21.87
N THR A 42 -8.96 -0.40 22.22
CA THR A 42 -9.00 -1.80 22.62
C THR A 42 -9.62 -1.92 24.01
N THR A 43 -10.60 -2.80 24.16
CA THR A 43 -11.23 -3.14 25.44
C THR A 43 -11.16 -4.65 25.69
N THR A 44 -11.74 -5.10 26.81
CA THR A 44 -11.82 -6.53 27.13
C THR A 44 -13.28 -7.01 27.02
N PRO A 45 -13.52 -8.31 26.77
CA PRO A 45 -14.87 -8.85 26.78
C PRO A 45 -15.63 -8.54 28.07
N SER A 46 -14.97 -8.58 29.22
CA SER A 46 -15.60 -8.28 30.51
C SER A 46 -16.11 -6.85 30.59
N LYS A 47 -15.31 -5.86 30.17
CA LYS A 47 -15.75 -4.46 30.11
C LYS A 47 -16.84 -4.22 29.09
N PHE A 48 -16.78 -4.94 27.98
CA PHE A 48 -17.87 -4.87 26.99
C PHE A 48 -19.21 -5.30 27.59
N PHE A 49 -19.24 -6.42 28.33
CA PHE A 49 -20.48 -6.88 28.97
C PHE A 49 -20.98 -5.92 30.06
N GLU A 50 -20.07 -5.23 30.77
CA GLU A 50 -20.43 -4.15 31.68
C GLU A 50 -21.11 -2.98 30.93
N PHE A 51 -20.54 -2.52 29.80
CA PHE A 51 -21.15 -1.48 28.96
C PHE A 51 -22.51 -1.93 28.40
N ALA A 52 -22.60 -3.19 27.98
CA ALA A 52 -23.84 -3.77 27.48
C ALA A 52 -24.92 -3.78 28.56
N SER A 53 -24.58 -4.21 29.77
CA SER A 53 -25.52 -4.21 30.93
C SER A 53 -26.00 -2.81 31.30
N ASN A 54 -25.14 -1.80 31.17
CA ASN A 54 -25.48 -0.41 31.43
C ASN A 54 -26.30 0.27 30.31
N GLY A 55 -26.60 -0.45 29.22
CA GLY A 55 -27.31 0.10 28.07
C GLY A 55 -26.50 1.07 27.23
N ASP A 56 -25.19 1.03 27.33
CA ASP A 56 -24.30 1.93 26.62
C ASP A 56 -24.00 1.51 25.17
N VAL A 57 -24.30 0.25 24.83
CA VAL A 57 -24.03 -0.33 23.51
C VAL A 57 -25.25 -0.21 22.62
N GLU A 58 -25.09 0.43 21.45
CA GLU A 58 -26.12 0.54 20.41
C GLU A 58 -26.14 -0.71 19.52
N ARG A 59 -24.95 -1.07 19.00
CA ARG A 59 -24.76 -2.20 18.09
C ARG A 59 -23.34 -2.72 18.15
N ILE A 60 -23.17 -3.95 17.69
CA ILE A 60 -21.85 -4.56 17.49
C ILE A 60 -21.71 -5.11 16.08
N GLU A 61 -20.49 -5.14 15.59
CA GLU A 61 -20.10 -5.79 14.34
C GLU A 61 -19.08 -6.86 14.64
N ILE A 62 -19.38 -8.10 14.29
CA ILE A 62 -18.50 -9.26 14.48
C ILE A 62 -17.77 -9.51 13.17
N ILE A 63 -16.46 -9.22 13.16
CA ILE A 63 -15.62 -9.36 11.99
C ILE A 63 -14.90 -10.71 12.01
N ASN A 64 -15.04 -11.46 10.90
CA ASN A 64 -14.36 -12.74 10.70
C ASN A 64 -14.57 -13.75 11.84
N LYS A 65 -15.69 -13.65 12.57
CA LYS A 65 -16.02 -14.48 13.73
C LYS A 65 -14.95 -14.47 14.85
N ARG A 66 -14.21 -13.37 14.97
CA ARG A 66 -13.09 -13.26 15.90
C ARG A 66 -12.99 -11.92 16.61
N GLU A 67 -13.22 -10.85 15.91
CA GLU A 67 -13.10 -9.49 16.41
C GLU A 67 -14.48 -8.83 16.49
N VAL A 68 -14.71 -8.07 17.56
CA VAL A 68 -15.94 -7.30 17.77
C VAL A 68 -15.62 -5.83 17.76
N PHE A 69 -16.33 -5.09 16.92
CA PHE A 69 -16.38 -3.63 16.96
C PHE A 69 -17.66 -3.19 17.68
N VAL A 70 -17.50 -2.30 18.65
CA VAL A 70 -18.56 -1.84 19.52
C VAL A 70 -18.90 -0.40 19.21
N TYR A 71 -20.17 -0.14 18.99
CA TYR A 71 -20.72 1.19 18.75
C TYR A 71 -21.58 1.59 19.94
N LEU A 72 -21.24 2.71 20.56
CA LEU A 72 -21.96 3.23 21.71
C LEU A 72 -23.17 4.07 21.29
N THR A 73 -24.17 4.08 22.16
CA THR A 73 -25.31 5.00 22.08
C THR A 73 -24.85 6.45 22.17
N ARG A 74 -25.67 7.40 21.71
CA ARG A 74 -25.32 8.83 21.76
C ARG A 74 -25.08 9.31 23.20
N ASP A 75 -25.90 8.83 24.13
CA ASP A 75 -25.83 9.22 25.53
C ASP A 75 -24.59 8.64 26.23
N ALA A 76 -24.21 7.42 25.88
CA ALA A 76 -23.01 6.79 26.40
C ALA A 76 -21.73 7.54 25.96
N ARG A 77 -21.67 8.04 24.72
CA ARG A 77 -20.49 8.77 24.21
C ARG A 77 -20.18 10.05 24.99
N ILE A 78 -21.16 10.62 25.69
CA ILE A 78 -21.00 11.87 26.47
C ILE A 78 -20.51 11.56 27.89
N LYS A 79 -20.67 10.31 28.37
CA LYS A 79 -20.19 9.89 29.68
C LYS A 79 -18.68 10.05 29.80
N ASP A 80 -18.20 10.45 30.99
CA ASP A 80 -16.78 10.65 31.23
C ASP A 80 -15.93 9.40 30.96
N GLU A 81 -16.48 8.24 31.22
CA GLU A 81 -15.86 6.93 30.98
C GLU A 81 -15.53 6.69 29.50
N HIS A 82 -16.37 7.20 28.60
CA HIS A 82 -16.23 6.98 27.15
C HIS A 82 -15.63 8.17 26.39
N LYS A 83 -15.27 9.26 27.04
CA LYS A 83 -14.72 10.46 26.39
C LYS A 83 -13.50 10.19 25.53
N ASN A 84 -12.66 9.26 25.96
CA ASN A 84 -11.43 8.94 25.21
C ASN A 84 -11.70 8.14 23.93
N SER A 85 -12.79 7.34 23.90
CA SER A 85 -13.20 6.60 22.71
C SER A 85 -13.80 7.50 21.64
N SER A 86 -14.30 8.68 22.02
CA SER A 86 -14.93 9.65 21.13
C SER A 86 -13.96 10.68 20.55
N LYS A 87 -12.80 10.91 21.18
CA LYS A 87 -11.84 11.94 20.74
C LYS A 87 -11.17 11.65 19.40
N ASN A 88 -11.05 10.40 19.04
CA ASN A 88 -10.42 9.99 17.77
C ASN A 88 -11.34 10.16 16.57
N SER A 89 -12.60 10.53 16.79
CA SER A 89 -13.61 10.70 15.75
C SER A 89 -13.58 12.08 15.06
N LEU A 90 -12.67 12.98 15.44
CA LEU A 90 -12.60 14.33 14.84
C LEU A 90 -12.25 14.34 13.34
N LEU A 91 -11.66 13.26 12.82
CA LEU A 91 -11.35 13.11 11.40
C LEU A 91 -12.42 12.30 10.64
N SER A 92 -13.39 11.74 11.34
CA SER A 92 -14.46 10.92 10.75
C SER A 92 -15.71 11.76 10.53
N ILE A 93 -15.62 12.76 9.67
CA ILE A 93 -16.79 13.53 9.23
C ILE A 93 -17.69 12.59 8.43
N GLY A 94 -18.72 12.04 9.10
CA GLY A 94 -19.82 11.31 8.47
C GLY A 94 -19.82 9.79 8.60
N SER A 95 -18.77 9.12 9.08
CA SER A 95 -18.85 7.68 9.35
C SER A 95 -19.01 7.41 10.84
N LYS A 96 -19.95 6.54 11.19
CA LYS A 96 -20.11 6.00 12.56
C LYS A 96 -18.92 5.05 12.81
N SER A 97 -17.77 5.59 13.24
CA SER A 97 -16.61 4.78 13.61
C SER A 97 -16.88 4.01 14.90
N PRO A 98 -16.40 2.77 15.03
CA PRO A 98 -16.53 2.02 16.28
C PRO A 98 -15.76 2.72 17.41
N ASN A 99 -16.34 2.67 18.60
CA ASN A 99 -15.75 3.28 19.79
C ASN A 99 -14.72 2.35 20.43
N TYR A 100 -15.05 1.05 20.50
CA TYR A 100 -14.17 0.03 21.06
C TYR A 100 -14.03 -1.17 20.15
N ARG A 101 -12.99 -1.94 20.37
CA ARG A 101 -12.78 -3.24 19.75
C ARG A 101 -12.21 -4.23 20.76
N PHE A 102 -12.50 -5.50 20.59
CA PHE A 102 -11.89 -6.60 21.33
C PHE A 102 -11.96 -7.89 20.52
N GLU A 103 -11.11 -8.84 20.88
CA GLU A 103 -11.18 -10.20 20.34
C GLU A 103 -11.82 -11.14 21.38
N PHE A 104 -12.50 -12.16 20.90
CA PHE A 104 -13.05 -13.23 21.72
C PHE A 104 -12.56 -14.58 21.20
N GLY A 105 -12.51 -15.59 22.09
CA GLY A 105 -11.99 -16.92 21.75
C GLY A 105 -13.02 -17.84 21.11
N ASP A 106 -14.26 -17.80 21.59
CA ASP A 106 -15.32 -18.70 21.17
C ASP A 106 -16.61 -17.94 20.89
N LEU A 107 -17.11 -18.06 19.67
CA LEU A 107 -18.29 -17.33 19.20
C LEU A 107 -19.56 -17.77 19.95
N GLN A 108 -19.76 -19.08 20.15
CA GLN A 108 -20.96 -19.58 20.76
C GLN A 108 -21.09 -19.14 22.23
N ASN A 109 -19.98 -19.16 22.97
CA ASN A 109 -19.95 -18.66 24.34
C ASN A 109 -20.19 -17.16 24.40
N PHE A 110 -19.67 -16.41 23.44
CA PHE A 110 -19.91 -14.97 23.36
C PHE A 110 -21.39 -14.67 23.08
N GLU A 111 -21.99 -15.33 22.09
CA GLU A 111 -23.40 -15.17 21.74
C GLU A 111 -24.33 -15.56 22.91
N ASN A 112 -24.04 -16.66 23.59
CA ASN A 112 -24.81 -17.08 24.76
C ASN A 112 -24.78 -16.02 25.87
N LYS A 113 -23.63 -15.46 26.17
CA LYS A 113 -23.50 -14.38 27.16
C LYS A 113 -24.20 -13.10 26.72
N LEU A 114 -24.13 -12.78 25.44
CA LEU A 114 -24.80 -11.60 24.90
C LEU A 114 -26.31 -11.74 24.98
N SER A 115 -26.83 -12.94 24.66
CA SER A 115 -28.28 -13.25 24.83
C SER A 115 -28.71 -13.12 26.30
N GLN A 116 -27.94 -13.65 27.24
CA GLN A 116 -28.22 -13.48 28.66
C GLN A 116 -28.28 -12.01 29.07
N VAL A 117 -27.32 -11.19 28.62
CA VAL A 117 -27.32 -9.75 28.94
C VAL A 117 -28.56 -9.06 28.32
N ASN A 118 -28.91 -9.39 27.10
CA ASN A 118 -30.07 -8.83 26.43
C ASN A 118 -31.36 -9.19 27.20
N ASP A 119 -31.49 -10.44 27.66
CA ASP A 119 -32.64 -10.92 28.41
C ASP A 119 -32.70 -10.33 29.83
N ASP A 120 -31.58 -10.35 30.56
CA ASP A 120 -31.51 -9.91 31.97
C ASP A 120 -31.74 -8.39 32.12
N PHE A 121 -31.22 -7.61 31.16
CA PHE A 121 -31.27 -6.14 31.21
C PHE A 121 -32.24 -5.52 30.21
N ASN A 122 -33.06 -6.34 29.52
CA ASN A 122 -34.03 -5.93 28.50
C ASN A 122 -33.37 -5.01 27.43
N GLN A 123 -32.13 -5.37 27.03
CA GLN A 123 -31.39 -4.68 25.98
C GLN A 123 -31.71 -5.30 24.62
N ASN A 124 -31.55 -4.51 23.56
CA ASN A 124 -31.69 -4.98 22.19
C ASN A 124 -30.49 -4.54 21.39
N ILE A 125 -29.35 -5.17 21.66
CA ILE A 125 -28.09 -4.86 20.97
C ILE A 125 -28.15 -5.46 19.58
N GLU A 126 -28.04 -4.63 18.54
CA GLU A 126 -28.00 -5.07 17.16
C GLU A 126 -26.66 -5.77 16.87
N VAL A 127 -26.73 -6.99 16.31
CA VAL A 127 -25.55 -7.79 15.97
C VAL A 127 -25.42 -7.93 14.47
N ASN A 128 -24.34 -7.41 13.90
CA ASN A 128 -24.03 -7.52 12.49
C ASN A 128 -22.78 -8.40 12.26
N TYR A 129 -22.91 -9.44 11.44
CA TYR A 129 -21.80 -10.32 11.09
C TYR A 129 -21.18 -9.87 9.77
N ILE A 130 -19.90 -9.54 9.79
CA ILE A 130 -19.16 -9.06 8.63
C ILE A 130 -17.98 -10.00 8.36
N THR A 131 -17.86 -10.44 7.12
CA THR A 131 -16.67 -11.16 6.67
C THR A 131 -15.83 -10.20 5.83
N GLU A 132 -14.76 -9.70 6.40
CA GLU A 132 -13.77 -8.91 5.67
C GLU A 132 -12.74 -9.85 5.04
N GLN A 133 -12.64 -9.81 3.72
CA GLN A 133 -11.58 -10.45 2.99
C GLN A 133 -10.47 -9.42 2.73
N ASN A 134 -9.28 -9.70 3.22
CA ASN A 134 -8.11 -8.84 2.95
C ASN A 134 -7.58 -9.11 1.53
N ILE A 135 -8.41 -8.83 0.53
CA ILE A 135 -8.11 -9.06 -0.90
C ILE A 135 -6.77 -8.39 -1.30
N TRP A 136 -6.49 -7.22 -0.73
CA TRP A 136 -5.26 -6.49 -1.02
C TRP A 136 -4.01 -7.20 -0.49
N GLY A 137 -4.09 -7.80 0.69
CA GLY A 137 -3.01 -8.61 1.26
C GLY A 137 -2.68 -9.80 0.35
N ASP A 138 -3.70 -10.52 -0.07
CA ASP A 138 -3.56 -11.70 -0.91
C ASP A 138 -3.02 -11.33 -2.31
N ILE A 139 -3.48 -10.22 -2.89
CA ILE A 139 -2.96 -9.70 -4.17
C ILE A 139 -1.49 -9.33 -4.05
N ILE A 140 -1.09 -8.59 -3.01
CA ILE A 140 0.31 -8.18 -2.81
C ILE A 140 1.21 -9.41 -2.64
N ILE A 141 0.79 -10.39 -1.84
CA ILE A 141 1.55 -11.63 -1.63
C ILE A 141 1.68 -12.41 -2.94
N SER A 142 0.60 -12.51 -3.72
CA SER A 142 0.62 -13.22 -5.01
C SER A 142 1.47 -12.52 -6.07
N MET A 143 1.59 -11.20 -6.02
CA MET A 143 2.43 -10.41 -6.94
C MET A 143 3.91 -10.37 -6.54
N LEU A 144 4.25 -10.76 -5.29
CA LEU A 144 5.63 -10.71 -4.80
C LEU A 144 6.65 -11.45 -5.68
N PRO A 145 6.39 -12.69 -6.16
CA PRO A 145 7.31 -13.36 -7.07
C PRO A 145 7.54 -12.61 -8.38
N PHE A 146 6.51 -11.96 -8.93
CA PHE A 146 6.66 -11.15 -10.15
C PHE A 146 7.53 -9.91 -9.91
N ILE A 147 7.37 -9.25 -8.76
CA ILE A 147 8.19 -8.10 -8.37
C ILE A 147 9.66 -8.51 -8.24
N VAL A 148 9.95 -9.69 -7.65
CA VAL A 148 11.30 -10.22 -7.53
C VAL A 148 11.90 -10.50 -8.91
N ILE A 149 11.16 -11.13 -9.83
CA ILE A 149 11.61 -11.41 -11.20
C ILE A 149 11.95 -10.10 -11.93
N ILE A 150 11.07 -9.10 -11.84
CA ILE A 150 11.29 -7.78 -12.47
C ILE A 150 12.52 -7.10 -11.87
N ALA A 151 12.71 -7.15 -10.55
CA ALA A 151 13.88 -6.57 -9.89
C ALA A 151 15.19 -7.25 -10.35
N ILE A 152 15.21 -8.58 -10.45
CA ILE A 152 16.35 -9.34 -10.97
C ILE A 152 16.60 -8.95 -12.42
N TRP A 153 15.55 -8.84 -13.24
CA TRP A 153 15.68 -8.48 -14.66
C TRP A 153 16.26 -7.08 -14.85
N ILE A 154 15.76 -6.10 -14.07
CA ILE A 154 16.30 -4.74 -14.05
C ILE A 154 17.78 -4.75 -13.60
N PHE A 155 18.13 -5.53 -12.59
CA PHE A 155 19.51 -5.66 -12.12
C PHE A 155 20.43 -6.22 -13.21
N ILE A 156 20.01 -7.27 -13.91
CA ILE A 156 20.76 -7.87 -15.02
C ILE A 156 20.93 -6.85 -16.17
N MET A 157 19.86 -6.17 -16.57
CA MET A 157 19.91 -5.16 -17.62
C MET A 157 20.85 -4.00 -17.26
N ARG A 158 20.82 -3.53 -16.02
CA ARG A 158 21.74 -2.49 -15.54
C ARG A 158 23.18 -2.95 -15.56
N ARG A 159 23.46 -4.20 -15.19
CA ARG A 159 24.80 -4.77 -15.23
C ARG A 159 25.30 -4.94 -16.67
N MET A 160 24.44 -5.30 -17.60
CA MET A 160 24.78 -5.39 -19.03
C MET A 160 25.00 -4.02 -19.68
N SER A 161 24.23 -3.01 -19.25
CA SER A 161 24.34 -1.63 -19.78
C SER A 161 25.52 -0.84 -19.20
N ALA A 162 25.90 -1.12 -17.94
CA ALA A 162 27.02 -0.41 -17.27
C ALA A 162 28.41 -0.88 -17.72
N GLY A 163 28.51 -2.06 -18.33
CA GLY A 163 29.72 -2.58 -18.91
C GLY A 163 29.78 -2.29 -20.41
N GLY A 164 30.10 -1.08 -20.81
CA GLY A 164 30.22 -0.65 -22.22
C GLY A 164 31.23 -1.44 -23.09
N GLY A 165 31.38 -2.74 -22.89
CA GLY A 165 32.26 -3.67 -23.58
C GLY A 165 31.82 -5.12 -23.55
N GLY A 166 30.62 -5.44 -23.00
CA GLY A 166 30.16 -6.82 -22.91
C GLY A 166 29.58 -7.37 -24.22
N ALA A 167 29.71 -8.68 -24.41
CA ALA A 167 29.48 -9.49 -25.61
C ALA A 167 28.19 -9.17 -26.43
N GLY A 168 27.20 -8.45 -25.86
CA GLY A 168 26.02 -7.99 -26.60
C GLY A 168 26.27 -6.86 -27.60
N GLY A 169 27.28 -6.02 -27.37
CA GLY A 169 27.63 -4.94 -28.28
C GLY A 169 28.34 -5.42 -29.57
N GLN A 170 28.95 -6.58 -29.52
CA GLN A 170 29.61 -7.17 -30.68
C GLN A 170 28.66 -7.78 -31.70
N ILE A 171 27.46 -8.23 -31.27
CA ILE A 171 26.48 -8.85 -32.17
C ILE A 171 25.89 -7.83 -33.14
N PHE A 172 25.78 -6.55 -32.73
CA PHE A 172 25.31 -5.46 -33.59
C PHE A 172 26.40 -4.75 -34.37
N SER A 173 27.70 -5.08 -34.16
CA SER A 173 28.79 -4.53 -34.92
C SER A 173 29.16 -5.36 -36.15
N ILE A 174 28.55 -6.50 -36.42
CA ILE A 174 28.78 -7.41 -37.54
C ILE A 174 28.38 -6.80 -38.90
N GLY A 175 27.85 -5.59 -38.93
CA GLY A 175 27.53 -4.90 -40.19
C GLY A 175 28.37 -3.66 -40.53
N LYS A 176 29.26 -3.25 -39.65
CA LYS A 176 30.17 -2.11 -39.96
C LYS A 176 31.40 -2.63 -40.68
N SER A 177 31.27 -2.81 -41.98
CA SER A 177 32.39 -2.95 -42.87
C SER A 177 33.36 -1.77 -42.62
N LYS A 178 34.63 -2.09 -42.27
CA LYS A 178 35.73 -1.13 -42.25
C LYS A 178 36.15 -0.87 -43.70
N ALA A 179 35.27 -0.28 -44.48
CA ALA A 179 35.67 0.25 -45.77
C ALA A 179 36.65 1.42 -45.49
N LYS A 180 37.93 1.18 -45.66
CA LYS A 180 38.90 2.26 -45.80
C LYS A 180 38.58 2.97 -47.10
N LEU A 181 38.21 4.23 -47.00
CA LEU A 181 38.17 5.12 -48.12
C LEU A 181 39.60 5.11 -48.69
N PHE A 182 39.73 4.59 -49.93
CA PHE A 182 40.94 4.73 -50.69
C PHE A 182 41.05 6.22 -51.05
N ASP A 183 42.05 6.87 -50.48
CA ASP A 183 42.40 8.27 -50.84
C ASP A 183 42.91 8.26 -52.25
N ALA A 184 42.16 8.87 -53.17
CA ALA A 184 42.44 8.91 -54.57
C ALA A 184 43.78 9.68 -54.92
N ASN A 185 44.49 10.20 -53.89
CA ASN A 185 45.65 11.01 -54.00
C ASN A 185 47.00 10.25 -53.83
N SER A 186 46.98 8.92 -53.59
CA SER A 186 48.24 8.13 -53.62
C SER A 186 48.60 7.70 -55.03
N GLN A 187 49.03 8.66 -55.85
CA GLN A 187 49.67 8.35 -57.15
C GLN A 187 50.99 7.67 -56.87
N VAL A 188 51.03 6.39 -57.15
CA VAL A 188 52.31 5.65 -57.23
C VAL A 188 53.03 6.13 -58.46
N LYS A 189 54.05 6.95 -58.32
CA LYS A 189 54.95 7.29 -59.41
C LYS A 189 55.85 6.08 -59.70
N VAL A 190 55.48 5.33 -60.73
CA VAL A 190 56.39 4.30 -61.30
C VAL A 190 57.31 4.97 -62.25
N THR A 191 58.59 5.04 -61.92
CA THR A 191 59.66 5.54 -62.82
C THR A 191 60.39 4.33 -63.40
N PHE A 192 60.32 4.17 -64.71
CA PHE A 192 61.13 3.19 -65.43
C PHE A 192 62.49 3.83 -65.77
N LYS A 193 63.59 3.13 -65.51
CA LYS A 193 64.91 3.44 -65.91
C LYS A 193 65.33 2.51 -67.03
#